data_2c4f025e732d2529d2a0c8f71afde603
#
_entry.id   2c4f025e732d2529d2a0c8f71afde603
#
_cell.length_a   1.000
_cell.length_b   1.000
_cell.length_c   1.000
_cell.angle_alpha   90.00
_cell.angle_beta   90.00
_cell.angle_gamma   90.00
#
_symmetry.space_group_name_H-M   'P 1'
#
loop_
_entity.id
_entity.type
_entity.pdbx_description
1 polymer ?
#
loop_
_entity_poly.entity_id
_entity_poly.type
_entity_poly.pdbx_seq_one_letter_code
_entity_poly.pdbx_strand_id
1 'polypeptide(L)'
;TKMKKIFIILVCLLIASPTFAFNKFMIKQQKRFKNSELVKIPSYRAFDFYSIQEGWHKESPSEFDALIIYPKGEGPFPLVMVSHSSWGPEEFYSKWMVFHKKQAKKLQKKGIATMFIDHFTARDQLGSTAGNQFTVNIWSQFLDPFIALEYLSKNPKINIKKVGIQGGSRGGMVSILASEKRLRDALISKDLYFAAAQPRYPDCEDVGMFRNPQPTKETKTWMILGGSDNYTRAEPCVELGKKIKANGGDIIVDVKEGWHHDFIGNYEVEDMEYAQIFWKCPKWYTEDDGKMSKSYMDFLLEYVDRWETEEDFYKMSREDPLRTLKFSFDPYNLSACMFTGAKGGGDKGKLFFNKNIKFWEENLLN
;
A
#
# COMPACT_ATOMS: atom_id res chain seq x y z
N THR A 1 -53.48 13.60 48.73
CA THR A 1 -52.45 12.73 48.11
C THR A 1 -51.80 13.45 46.95
N LYS A 2 -50.60 13.94 47.19
CA LYS A 2 -49.76 14.63 46.15
C LYS A 2 -49.03 13.59 45.27
N MET A 3 -49.42 13.48 44.02
CA MET A 3 -48.68 12.71 43.02
C MET A 3 -47.44 13.49 42.64
N LYS A 4 -46.25 12.94 42.95
CA LYS A 4 -44.98 13.43 42.44
C LYS A 4 -44.82 12.98 40.99
N LYS A 5 -44.81 13.92 40.05
CA LYS A 5 -44.41 13.68 38.67
C LYS A 5 -42.89 13.47 38.62
N ILE A 6 -42.48 12.26 38.35
CA ILE A 6 -41.07 11.93 38.07
C ILE A 6 -40.80 12.32 36.62
N PHE A 7 -40.01 13.37 36.41
CA PHE A 7 -39.46 13.71 35.11
C PHE A 7 -38.24 12.78 34.84
N ILE A 8 -38.44 11.82 33.97
CA ILE A 8 -37.31 11.02 33.44
C ILE A 8 -36.64 11.87 32.36
N ILE A 9 -35.51 12.46 32.70
CA ILE A 9 -34.61 13.09 31.71
C ILE A 9 -33.87 11.96 31.02
N LEU A 10 -34.29 11.63 29.79
CA LEU A 10 -33.54 10.74 28.90
C LEU A 10 -32.30 11.51 28.39
N VAL A 11 -31.18 11.34 29.06
CA VAL A 11 -29.90 11.83 28.57
C VAL A 11 -29.51 10.90 27.43
N CYS A 12 -29.79 11.27 26.19
CA CYS A 12 -29.14 10.70 25.00
C CYS A 12 -27.67 11.09 25.04
N LEU A 13 -26.83 10.22 25.60
CA LEU A 13 -25.43 10.26 25.36
C LEU A 13 -25.22 9.97 23.86
N LEU A 14 -25.19 11.01 23.07
CA LEU A 14 -24.55 10.99 21.76
C LEU A 14 -23.08 10.64 22.02
N ILE A 15 -22.75 9.35 21.94
CA ILE A 15 -21.37 8.92 21.78
C ILE A 15 -21.00 9.41 20.37
N ALA A 16 -20.55 10.66 20.31
CA ALA A 16 -19.84 11.15 19.15
C ALA A 16 -18.57 10.30 19.08
N SER A 17 -18.57 9.27 18.25
CA SER A 17 -17.33 8.64 17.82
C SER A 17 -16.39 9.76 17.37
N PRO A 18 -15.15 9.81 17.83
CA PRO A 18 -14.22 10.82 17.36
C PRO A 18 -14.15 10.67 15.85
N THR A 19 -14.78 11.60 15.13
CA THR A 19 -14.60 11.70 13.68
C THR A 19 -13.17 12.19 13.50
N PHE A 20 -12.24 11.24 13.31
CA PHE A 20 -10.87 11.58 12.95
C PHE A 20 -10.94 12.46 11.70
N ALA A 21 -10.40 13.65 11.82
CA ALA A 21 -10.37 14.59 10.71
C ALA A 21 -9.49 14.01 9.59
N PHE A 22 -9.90 14.17 8.34
CA PHE A 22 -9.04 13.87 7.19
C PHE A 22 -7.69 14.57 7.32
N ASN A 23 -6.65 13.92 6.80
CA ASN A 23 -5.32 14.51 6.76
C ASN A 23 -5.37 15.91 6.12
N LYS A 24 -4.77 16.90 6.81
CA LYS A 24 -4.72 18.32 6.36
C LYS A 24 -4.26 18.49 4.92
N PHE A 25 -3.42 17.58 4.47
CA PHE A 25 -2.88 17.59 3.13
C PHE A 25 -3.91 17.09 2.11
N MET A 26 -4.62 16.02 2.42
CA MET A 26 -5.71 15.52 1.57
C MET A 26 -6.79 16.59 1.39
N ILE A 27 -7.17 17.29 2.45
CA ILE A 27 -8.06 18.46 2.41
C ILE A 27 -7.51 19.57 1.48
N LYS A 28 -6.20 19.86 1.59
CA LYS A 28 -5.55 20.86 0.72
C LYS A 28 -5.55 20.43 -0.76
N GLN A 29 -5.40 19.14 -1.06
CA GLN A 29 -5.49 18.67 -2.44
C GLN A 29 -6.93 18.71 -2.94
N GLN A 30 -7.91 18.31 -2.15
CA GLN A 30 -9.32 18.40 -2.52
C GLN A 30 -9.69 19.81 -3.00
N LYS A 31 -9.24 20.84 -2.30
CA LYS A 31 -9.46 22.24 -2.68
C LYS A 31 -8.84 22.64 -4.04
N ARG A 32 -7.85 21.87 -4.54
CA ARG A 32 -7.18 22.13 -5.82
C ARG A 32 -7.83 21.43 -7.02
N PHE A 33 -8.64 20.42 -6.77
CA PHE A 33 -9.32 19.64 -7.79
C PHE A 33 -10.84 19.85 -7.65
N LYS A 34 -11.42 20.64 -8.53
CA LYS A 34 -12.84 21.05 -8.45
C LYS A 34 -13.83 19.88 -8.44
N ASN A 35 -13.46 18.76 -9.05
CA ASN A 35 -14.32 17.57 -9.17
C ASN A 35 -13.73 16.43 -8.37
N SER A 36 -13.71 16.57 -7.04
CA SER A 36 -13.10 15.60 -6.14
C SER A 36 -13.87 15.48 -4.84
N GLU A 37 -13.75 14.33 -4.20
CA GLU A 37 -14.33 14.03 -2.90
C GLU A 37 -13.34 13.31 -1.99
N LEU A 38 -13.45 13.55 -0.68
CA LEU A 38 -12.78 12.80 0.36
C LEU A 38 -13.73 11.74 0.89
N VAL A 39 -13.26 10.52 1.03
CA VAL A 39 -14.02 9.39 1.56
C VAL A 39 -13.22 8.67 2.64
N LYS A 40 -13.95 8.15 3.65
CA LYS A 40 -13.44 7.20 4.63
C LYS A 40 -13.96 5.82 4.26
N ILE A 41 -13.07 4.86 4.19
CA ILE A 41 -13.41 3.51 3.78
C ILE A 41 -13.12 2.57 4.95
N PRO A 42 -14.13 1.87 5.48
CA PRO A 42 -13.91 0.83 6.48
C PRO A 42 -12.95 -0.23 5.97
N SER A 43 -12.00 -0.61 6.79
CA SER A 43 -10.94 -1.56 6.48
C SER A 43 -10.57 -2.34 7.74
N TYR A 44 -9.41 -2.99 7.72
CA TYR A 44 -8.94 -3.84 8.80
C TYR A 44 -7.45 -3.63 9.04
N ARG A 45 -6.97 -4.12 10.19
CA ARG A 45 -5.56 -4.35 10.44
C ARG A 45 -5.28 -5.83 10.21
N ALA A 46 -4.26 -6.13 9.42
CA ALA A 46 -3.79 -7.50 9.21
C ALA A 46 -2.35 -7.61 9.67
N PHE A 47 -1.97 -8.75 10.23
CA PHE A 47 -0.58 -8.99 10.62
C PHE A 47 0.22 -9.53 9.42
N ASP A 48 -0.29 -10.57 8.76
CA ASP A 48 0.30 -11.25 7.61
C ASP A 48 -0.78 -11.84 6.71
N PHE A 49 -0.40 -12.59 5.68
CA PHE A 49 -1.36 -13.25 4.81
C PHE A 49 -2.11 -14.38 5.51
N TYR A 50 -1.45 -15.11 6.40
CA TYR A 50 -2.11 -16.16 7.19
C TYR A 50 -3.28 -15.62 8.01
N SER A 51 -3.08 -14.49 8.67
CA SER A 51 -4.16 -13.79 9.41
C SER A 51 -5.32 -13.34 8.50
N ILE A 52 -5.04 -13.00 7.24
CA ILE A 52 -6.07 -12.68 6.24
C ILE A 52 -6.81 -13.95 5.82
N GLN A 53 -6.10 -15.02 5.50
CA GLN A 53 -6.64 -16.31 5.07
C GLN A 53 -7.55 -16.93 6.12
N GLU A 54 -7.15 -16.87 7.40
CA GLU A 54 -7.93 -17.34 8.55
C GLU A 54 -9.08 -16.39 8.95
N GLY A 55 -9.16 -15.22 8.34
CA GLY A 55 -10.20 -14.23 8.63
C GLY A 55 -9.98 -13.42 9.91
N TRP A 56 -8.83 -13.56 10.58
CA TRP A 56 -8.53 -12.87 11.85
C TRP A 56 -8.46 -11.35 11.71
N HIS A 57 -8.07 -10.85 10.52
CA HIS A 57 -8.09 -9.40 10.23
C HIS A 57 -9.45 -8.76 10.52
N LYS A 58 -10.57 -9.50 10.39
CA LYS A 58 -11.93 -9.00 10.66
C LYS A 58 -12.17 -8.69 12.14
N GLU A 59 -11.35 -9.25 13.02
CA GLU A 59 -11.39 -9.00 14.47
C GLU A 59 -10.69 -7.67 14.83
N SER A 60 -9.95 -7.07 13.88
CA SER A 60 -9.21 -5.81 14.05
C SER A 60 -9.69 -4.73 13.06
N PRO A 61 -10.91 -4.17 13.26
CA PRO A 61 -11.45 -3.16 12.38
C PRO A 61 -10.59 -1.89 12.37
N SER A 62 -10.52 -1.27 11.22
CA SER A 62 -9.78 -0.03 10.96
C SER A 62 -10.48 0.74 9.84
N GLU A 63 -9.87 1.81 9.38
CA GLU A 63 -10.30 2.55 8.19
C GLU A 63 -9.07 3.15 7.48
N PHE A 64 -9.27 3.65 6.28
CA PHE A 64 -8.34 4.51 5.59
C PHE A 64 -9.06 5.64 4.89
N ASP A 65 -8.34 6.72 4.64
CA ASP A 65 -8.84 7.88 3.92
C ASP A 65 -8.48 7.82 2.45
N ALA A 66 -9.33 8.34 1.57
CA ALA A 66 -8.98 8.50 0.18
C ALA A 66 -9.52 9.80 -0.43
N LEU A 67 -8.79 10.33 -1.42
CA LEU A 67 -9.21 11.45 -2.26
C LEU A 67 -9.46 10.95 -3.67
N ILE A 68 -10.71 10.98 -4.12
CA ILE A 68 -11.10 10.64 -5.48
C ILE A 68 -11.23 11.92 -6.30
N ILE A 69 -10.55 11.97 -7.45
CA ILE A 69 -10.55 13.08 -8.40
C ILE A 69 -11.20 12.59 -9.69
N TYR A 70 -12.36 13.13 -10.03
CA TYR A 70 -13.10 12.74 -11.21
C TYR A 70 -12.78 13.61 -12.41
N PRO A 71 -12.83 13.08 -13.64
CA PRO A 71 -12.93 13.86 -14.88
C PRO A 71 -14.20 14.72 -14.93
N LYS A 72 -14.35 15.52 -15.96
CA LYS A 72 -15.62 16.18 -16.27
C LYS A 72 -16.57 15.17 -16.90
N GLY A 73 -17.87 15.29 -16.63
CA GLY A 73 -18.92 14.40 -17.14
C GLY A 73 -19.46 13.49 -16.04
N GLU A 74 -20.28 12.52 -16.44
CA GLU A 74 -21.03 11.66 -15.50
C GLU A 74 -20.39 10.29 -15.28
N GLY A 75 -19.48 9.86 -16.14
CA GLY A 75 -18.85 8.54 -16.10
C GLY A 75 -19.68 7.48 -16.84
N PRO A 76 -19.46 6.16 -16.59
CA PRO A 76 -18.46 5.64 -15.66
C PRO A 76 -17.00 5.84 -16.15
N PHE A 77 -16.15 6.34 -15.28
CA PHE A 77 -14.75 6.62 -15.59
C PHE A 77 -13.82 5.45 -15.24
N PRO A 78 -12.81 5.14 -16.06
CA PRO A 78 -11.66 4.38 -15.61
C PRO A 78 -10.94 5.13 -14.49
N LEU A 79 -10.20 4.41 -13.64
CA LEU A 79 -9.57 5.00 -12.47
C LEU A 79 -8.18 4.43 -12.23
N VAL A 80 -7.25 5.28 -11.79
CA VAL A 80 -5.93 4.88 -11.27
C VAL A 80 -5.88 5.15 -9.77
N MET A 81 -5.71 4.08 -8.97
CA MET A 81 -5.37 4.19 -7.56
C MET A 81 -3.89 4.52 -7.40
N VAL A 82 -3.56 5.34 -6.42
CA VAL A 82 -2.18 5.71 -6.08
C VAL A 82 -1.95 5.40 -4.61
N SER A 83 -1.09 4.42 -4.33
CA SER A 83 -0.63 4.07 -2.99
C SER A 83 0.69 4.81 -2.71
N HIS A 84 0.77 5.48 -1.56
CA HIS A 84 1.98 6.20 -1.16
C HIS A 84 3.09 5.27 -0.68
N SER A 85 4.32 5.78 -0.70
CA SER A 85 5.52 5.14 -0.14
C SER A 85 5.56 5.27 1.40
N SER A 86 6.71 4.97 1.99
CA SER A 86 6.98 5.22 3.42
C SER A 86 6.94 6.71 3.80
N TRP A 87 6.95 7.62 2.85
CA TRP A 87 6.72 9.05 3.08
C TRP A 87 5.31 9.36 3.61
N GLY A 88 4.38 8.41 3.45
CA GLY A 88 2.98 8.62 3.81
C GLY A 88 2.25 9.55 2.84
N PRO A 89 1.05 10.05 3.21
CA PRO A 89 0.22 10.86 2.32
C PRO A 89 0.85 12.20 1.93
N GLU A 90 1.92 12.66 2.61
CA GLU A 90 2.68 13.85 2.22
C GLU A 90 3.30 13.73 0.82
N GLU A 91 3.57 12.52 0.35
CA GLU A 91 4.06 12.26 -0.99
C GLU A 91 3.17 12.88 -2.07
N PHE A 92 1.86 12.93 -1.87
CA PHE A 92 0.92 13.41 -2.88
C PHE A 92 0.96 14.92 -3.14
N TYR A 93 1.57 15.72 -2.27
CA TYR A 93 1.56 17.20 -2.38
C TYR A 93 2.84 17.88 -1.92
N SER A 94 3.86 17.15 -1.53
CA SER A 94 5.14 17.75 -1.20
C SER A 94 5.72 18.46 -2.43
N LYS A 95 6.60 19.44 -2.21
CA LYS A 95 7.33 20.07 -3.30
C LYS A 95 8.34 19.13 -3.96
N TRP A 96 8.73 18.10 -3.25
CA TRP A 96 9.66 17.06 -3.70
C TRP A 96 9.01 16.02 -4.63
N MET A 97 7.72 15.74 -4.43
CA MET A 97 6.97 14.71 -5.16
C MET A 97 5.86 15.32 -6.03
N VAL A 98 6.21 16.28 -6.87
CA VAL A 98 5.25 16.96 -7.77
C VAL A 98 4.67 16.06 -8.86
N PHE A 99 5.26 14.88 -9.07
CA PHE A 99 4.86 13.92 -10.09
C PHE A 99 3.39 13.54 -9.98
N HIS A 100 2.93 13.07 -8.84
CA HIS A 100 1.56 12.59 -8.63
C HIS A 100 0.50 13.66 -8.91
N LYS A 101 0.76 14.90 -8.49
CA LYS A 101 -0.15 16.01 -8.76
C LYS A 101 -0.25 16.35 -10.24
N LYS A 102 0.89 16.35 -10.96
CA LYS A 102 0.90 16.58 -12.41
C LYS A 102 0.20 15.45 -13.14
N GLN A 103 0.45 14.21 -12.72
CA GLN A 103 -0.16 13.01 -13.26
C GLN A 103 -1.70 13.05 -13.11
N ALA A 104 -2.22 13.27 -11.88
CA ALA A 104 -3.65 13.34 -11.63
C ALA A 104 -4.35 14.39 -12.53
N LYS A 105 -3.73 15.59 -12.67
CA LYS A 105 -4.23 16.62 -13.60
C LYS A 105 -4.24 16.18 -15.07
N LYS A 106 -3.23 15.41 -15.48
CA LYS A 106 -3.15 14.92 -16.86
C LYS A 106 -4.15 13.81 -17.11
N LEU A 107 -4.26 12.84 -16.19
CA LEU A 107 -5.24 11.75 -16.26
C LEU A 107 -6.67 12.29 -16.25
N GLN A 108 -6.99 13.25 -15.36
CA GLN A 108 -8.29 13.92 -15.32
C GLN A 108 -8.68 14.53 -16.67
N LYS A 109 -7.74 15.18 -17.39
CA LYS A 109 -7.95 15.73 -18.73
C LYS A 109 -8.15 14.66 -19.81
N LYS A 110 -7.66 13.45 -19.56
CA LYS A 110 -7.78 12.30 -20.45
C LYS A 110 -9.02 11.44 -20.16
N GLY A 111 -9.86 11.85 -19.21
CA GLY A 111 -11.05 11.09 -18.85
C GLY A 111 -10.80 9.94 -17.88
N ILE A 112 -9.64 9.92 -17.21
CA ILE A 112 -9.27 8.89 -16.21
C ILE A 112 -9.33 9.53 -14.82
N ALA A 113 -10.11 8.95 -13.91
CA ALA A 113 -10.15 9.34 -12.51
C ALA A 113 -8.86 8.93 -11.78
N THR A 114 -8.57 9.58 -10.66
CA THR A 114 -7.44 9.23 -9.79
C THR A 114 -7.92 9.11 -8.35
N MET A 115 -7.52 8.07 -7.63
CA MET A 115 -7.78 7.89 -6.22
C MET A 115 -6.46 7.84 -5.46
N PHE A 116 -6.19 8.83 -4.62
CA PHE A 116 -5.08 8.80 -3.67
C PHE A 116 -5.53 8.12 -2.39
N ILE A 117 -4.83 7.07 -1.96
CA ILE A 117 -5.12 6.33 -0.74
C ILE A 117 -4.17 6.79 0.36
N ASP A 118 -4.71 7.16 1.51
CA ASP A 118 -3.96 7.46 2.74
C ASP A 118 -4.10 6.28 3.71
N HIS A 119 -3.13 5.41 3.69
CA HIS A 119 -3.09 4.22 4.53
C HIS A 119 -2.74 4.52 6.00
N PHE A 120 -2.29 5.73 6.31
CA PHE A 120 -1.61 6.05 7.57
C PHE A 120 -2.46 6.84 8.55
N THR A 121 -3.07 7.94 8.13
CA THR A 121 -3.70 8.91 9.04
C THR A 121 -4.76 8.29 9.93
N ALA A 122 -5.62 7.46 9.37
CA ALA A 122 -6.67 6.76 10.12
C ALA A 122 -6.12 5.63 11.03
N ARG A 123 -4.82 5.34 10.93
CA ARG A 123 -4.08 4.40 11.78
C ARG A 123 -3.10 5.10 12.74
N ASP A 124 -3.35 6.39 12.99
CA ASP A 124 -2.56 7.24 13.92
C ASP A 124 -1.10 7.48 13.49
N GLN A 125 -0.76 7.23 12.23
CA GLN A 125 0.54 7.53 11.66
C GLN A 125 0.45 8.81 10.82
N LEU A 126 1.01 9.91 11.33
CA LEU A 126 0.87 11.23 10.72
C LEU A 126 2.02 11.63 9.80
N GLY A 127 3.08 10.87 9.74
CA GLY A 127 4.27 11.23 8.97
C GLY A 127 4.92 10.02 8.32
N SER A 128 6.16 10.23 7.88
CA SER A 128 6.97 9.18 7.26
C SER A 128 7.26 8.02 8.20
N THR A 129 7.26 6.81 7.66
CA THR A 129 7.72 5.59 8.36
C THR A 129 9.12 5.17 7.90
N ALA A 130 9.84 5.99 7.13
CA ALA A 130 11.16 5.61 6.61
C ALA A 130 12.19 5.26 7.70
N GLY A 131 12.10 5.91 8.86
CA GLY A 131 12.93 5.63 10.04
C GLY A 131 12.37 4.54 10.97
N ASN A 132 11.13 4.08 10.72
CA ASN A 132 10.53 2.92 11.39
C ASN A 132 9.44 2.33 10.51
N GLN A 133 9.82 1.43 9.61
CA GLN A 133 8.97 0.85 8.58
C GLN A 133 7.77 0.07 9.14
N PHE A 134 7.80 -0.27 10.41
CA PHE A 134 6.81 -1.16 11.03
C PHE A 134 5.78 -0.45 11.92
N THR A 135 5.76 0.88 11.98
CA THR A 135 4.71 1.63 12.70
C THR A 135 3.31 1.38 12.16
N VAL A 136 3.20 1.15 10.84
CA VAL A 136 1.98 0.64 10.21
C VAL A 136 2.33 -0.64 9.50
N ASN A 137 1.68 -1.73 9.86
CA ASN A 137 1.91 -3.02 9.24
C ASN A 137 1.65 -2.94 7.73
N ILE A 138 2.60 -3.43 6.93
CA ILE A 138 2.51 -3.44 5.47
C ILE A 138 1.30 -4.25 4.97
N TRP A 139 0.91 -5.32 5.69
CA TRP A 139 -0.25 -6.15 5.33
C TRP A 139 -1.58 -5.38 5.44
N SER A 140 -1.70 -4.47 6.42
CA SER A 140 -2.83 -3.54 6.47
C SER A 140 -2.88 -2.62 5.24
N GLN A 141 -1.71 -2.29 4.69
CA GLN A 141 -1.62 -1.49 3.47
C GLN A 141 -1.87 -2.33 2.21
N PHE A 142 -1.49 -3.62 2.20
CA PHE A 142 -1.75 -4.53 1.08
C PHE A 142 -3.23 -4.81 0.87
N LEU A 143 -4.02 -4.91 1.93
CA LEU A 143 -5.45 -5.18 1.82
C LEU A 143 -6.28 -3.96 1.40
N ASP A 144 -5.86 -2.74 1.76
CA ASP A 144 -6.66 -1.53 1.51
C ASP A 144 -7.06 -1.32 0.03
N PRO A 145 -6.21 -1.55 -1.00
CA PRO A 145 -6.62 -1.41 -2.40
C PRO A 145 -7.71 -2.38 -2.84
N PHE A 146 -7.73 -3.60 -2.29
CA PHE A 146 -8.79 -4.56 -2.59
C PHE A 146 -10.12 -4.11 -1.97
N ILE A 147 -10.08 -3.65 -0.72
CA ILE A 147 -11.25 -3.05 -0.05
C ILE A 147 -11.72 -1.80 -0.83
N ALA A 148 -10.78 -0.96 -1.30
CA ALA A 148 -11.11 0.18 -2.14
C ALA A 148 -11.77 -0.24 -3.47
N LEU A 149 -11.29 -1.33 -4.08
CA LEU A 149 -11.87 -1.87 -5.30
C LEU A 149 -13.31 -2.35 -5.08
N GLU A 150 -13.58 -3.04 -3.97
CA GLU A 150 -14.93 -3.44 -3.58
C GLU A 150 -15.82 -2.22 -3.29
N TYR A 151 -15.31 -1.21 -2.58
CA TYR A 151 -16.02 0.06 -2.36
C TYR A 151 -16.39 0.74 -3.69
N LEU A 152 -15.43 0.85 -4.61
CA LEU A 152 -15.64 1.46 -5.93
C LEU A 152 -16.60 0.67 -6.83
N SER A 153 -16.75 -0.65 -6.62
CA SER A 153 -17.71 -1.46 -7.39
C SER A 153 -19.16 -1.02 -7.20
N LYS A 154 -19.44 -0.30 -6.12
CA LYS A 154 -20.76 0.27 -5.77
C LYS A 154 -20.91 1.72 -6.24
N ASN A 155 -19.85 2.32 -6.83
CA ASN A 155 -19.87 3.71 -7.29
C ASN A 155 -20.21 3.78 -8.77
N PRO A 156 -21.41 4.29 -9.17
CA PRO A 156 -21.86 4.30 -10.57
C PRO A 156 -20.99 5.20 -11.47
N LYS A 157 -20.18 6.09 -10.89
CA LYS A 157 -19.25 6.94 -11.65
C LYS A 157 -17.97 6.22 -12.06
N ILE A 158 -17.71 5.01 -11.59
CA ILE A 158 -16.46 4.28 -11.85
C ILE A 158 -16.72 3.05 -12.70
N ASN A 159 -15.94 2.90 -13.76
CA ASN A 159 -15.88 1.67 -14.54
C ASN A 159 -14.97 0.67 -13.81
N ILE A 160 -15.58 -0.21 -13.04
CA ILE A 160 -14.86 -1.15 -12.17
C ILE A 160 -13.96 -2.14 -12.94
N LYS A 161 -14.24 -2.39 -14.20
CA LYS A 161 -13.38 -3.24 -15.06
C LYS A 161 -12.16 -2.51 -15.61
N LYS A 162 -12.05 -1.21 -15.37
CA LYS A 162 -11.00 -0.31 -15.86
C LYS A 162 -10.32 0.43 -14.68
N VAL A 163 -10.02 -0.31 -13.61
CA VAL A 163 -9.29 0.22 -12.45
C VAL A 163 -7.86 -0.29 -12.47
N GLY A 164 -6.91 0.64 -12.41
CA GLY A 164 -5.49 0.35 -12.26
C GLY A 164 -4.94 0.82 -10.91
N ILE A 165 -3.72 0.37 -10.57
CA ILE A 165 -3.03 0.75 -9.33
C ILE A 165 -1.56 1.05 -9.58
N GLN A 166 -1.02 2.03 -8.87
CA GLN A 166 0.40 2.37 -8.89
C GLN A 166 0.91 2.81 -7.52
N GLY A 167 2.20 2.73 -7.34
CA GLY A 167 2.89 3.27 -6.18
C GLY A 167 4.40 3.12 -6.29
N GLY A 168 5.14 3.82 -5.43
CA GLY A 168 6.59 3.72 -5.31
C GLY A 168 7.00 3.09 -3.99
N SER A 169 8.15 2.42 -3.94
CA SER A 169 8.69 1.84 -2.71
C SER A 169 7.66 0.92 -2.03
N ARG A 170 7.29 1.19 -0.80
CA ARG A 170 6.20 0.53 -0.06
C ARG A 170 4.87 0.52 -0.86
N GLY A 171 4.51 1.63 -1.54
CA GLY A 171 3.37 1.67 -2.45
C GLY A 171 3.59 0.83 -3.73
N GLY A 172 4.83 0.62 -4.12
CA GLY A 172 5.23 -0.32 -5.18
C GLY A 172 4.97 -1.77 -4.78
N MET A 173 5.26 -2.14 -3.52
CA MET A 173 4.91 -3.46 -2.96
C MET A 173 3.39 -3.68 -2.99
N VAL A 174 2.61 -2.68 -2.58
CA VAL A 174 1.14 -2.71 -2.69
C VAL A 174 0.70 -2.94 -4.13
N SER A 175 1.34 -2.26 -5.08
CA SER A 175 0.97 -2.33 -6.50
C SER A 175 1.31 -3.68 -7.14
N ILE A 176 2.43 -4.33 -6.76
CA ILE A 176 2.78 -5.65 -7.29
C ILE A 176 1.84 -6.72 -6.75
N LEU A 177 1.46 -6.64 -5.46
CA LEU A 177 0.54 -7.59 -4.84
C LEU A 177 -0.91 -7.41 -5.29
N ALA A 178 -1.26 -6.31 -5.95
CA ALA A 178 -2.57 -6.14 -6.57
C ALA A 178 -2.88 -7.20 -7.65
N SER A 179 -1.86 -7.86 -8.20
CA SER A 179 -2.02 -9.01 -9.12
C SER A 179 -2.06 -10.36 -8.40
N GLU A 180 -1.85 -10.45 -7.10
CA GLU A 180 -1.84 -11.74 -6.38
C GLU A 180 -3.26 -12.26 -6.17
N LYS A 181 -3.55 -13.38 -6.83
CA LYS A 181 -4.88 -13.99 -6.86
C LYS A 181 -5.35 -14.44 -5.47
N ARG A 182 -4.45 -15.02 -4.65
CA ARG A 182 -4.80 -15.52 -3.31
C ARG A 182 -5.23 -14.38 -2.39
N LEU A 183 -4.54 -13.24 -2.46
CA LEU A 183 -4.89 -12.06 -1.66
C LEU A 183 -6.24 -11.48 -2.10
N ARG A 184 -6.50 -11.37 -3.41
CA ARG A 184 -7.81 -10.98 -3.93
C ARG A 184 -8.91 -11.91 -3.43
N ASP A 185 -8.73 -13.22 -3.62
CA ASP A 185 -9.76 -14.23 -3.34
C ASP A 185 -10.08 -14.34 -1.84
N ALA A 186 -9.13 -13.98 -0.96
CA ALA A 186 -9.34 -13.93 0.48
C ALA A 186 -10.08 -12.65 0.96
N LEU A 187 -10.03 -11.57 0.18
CA LEU A 187 -10.52 -10.26 0.61
C LEU A 187 -11.82 -9.83 -0.07
N ILE A 188 -11.97 -10.10 -1.37
CA ILE A 188 -13.08 -9.58 -2.19
C ILE A 188 -13.62 -10.63 -3.19
N SER A 189 -14.69 -10.27 -3.91
CA SER A 189 -15.22 -11.11 -4.98
C SER A 189 -14.18 -11.37 -6.07
N LYS A 190 -14.14 -12.61 -6.56
CA LYS A 190 -13.24 -13.07 -7.65
C LYS A 190 -13.48 -12.35 -8.98
N ASP A 191 -14.66 -11.74 -9.16
CA ASP A 191 -15.01 -10.96 -10.35
C ASP A 191 -14.39 -9.56 -10.36
N LEU A 192 -13.82 -9.13 -9.22
CA LEU A 192 -13.12 -7.87 -9.08
C LEU A 192 -11.61 -8.07 -9.25
N TYR A 193 -10.96 -7.24 -10.05
CA TYR A 193 -9.53 -7.30 -10.33
C TYR A 193 -9.02 -5.94 -10.78
N PHE A 194 -7.72 -5.73 -10.67
CA PHE A 194 -7.06 -4.56 -11.27
C PHE A 194 -6.73 -4.86 -12.74
N ALA A 195 -7.19 -3.99 -13.64
CA ALA A 195 -6.90 -4.11 -15.07
C ALA A 195 -5.41 -3.90 -15.39
N ALA A 196 -4.74 -3.05 -14.59
CA ALA A 196 -3.31 -2.80 -14.74
C ALA A 196 -2.66 -2.42 -13.40
N ALA A 197 -1.36 -2.75 -13.25
CA ALA A 197 -0.54 -2.39 -12.10
C ALA A 197 0.78 -1.77 -12.54
N GLN A 198 1.24 -0.74 -11.83
CA GLN A 198 2.53 -0.10 -12.09
C GLN A 198 3.33 0.08 -10.81
N PRO A 199 3.98 -0.99 -10.32
CA PRO A 199 4.92 -0.92 -9.22
C PRO A 199 6.22 -0.21 -9.65
N ARG A 200 6.69 0.74 -8.83
CA ARG A 200 7.96 1.43 -8.98
C ARG A 200 8.85 1.13 -7.79
N TYR A 201 10.07 0.72 -8.06
CA TYR A 201 11.08 0.42 -7.03
C TYR A 201 10.50 -0.23 -5.76
N PRO A 202 9.68 -1.32 -5.88
CA PRO A 202 9.20 -2.06 -4.72
C PRO A 202 10.35 -2.79 -4.02
N ASP A 203 10.17 -3.13 -2.75
CA ASP A 203 10.94 -4.21 -2.15
C ASP A 203 10.29 -5.55 -2.54
N CYS A 204 11.09 -6.48 -3.06
CA CYS A 204 10.61 -7.76 -3.57
C CYS A 204 11.11 -8.98 -2.79
N GLU A 205 11.82 -8.77 -1.69
CA GLU A 205 12.41 -9.89 -0.95
C GLU A 205 12.29 -9.80 0.57
N ASP A 206 12.24 -8.59 1.14
CA ASP A 206 12.43 -8.44 2.58
C ASP A 206 11.17 -8.71 3.38
N VAL A 207 9.99 -8.26 2.92
CA VAL A 207 8.76 -8.35 3.70
C VAL A 207 7.54 -8.72 2.86
N GLY A 208 6.94 -9.87 3.15
CA GLY A 208 5.57 -10.20 2.74
C GLY A 208 5.35 -10.62 1.30
N MET A 209 6.39 -10.67 0.46
CA MET A 209 6.21 -11.18 -0.91
C MET A 209 5.95 -12.67 -0.92
N PHE A 210 5.08 -13.12 -1.81
CA PHE A 210 4.82 -14.54 -1.99
C PHE A 210 6.01 -15.24 -2.63
N ARG A 211 6.49 -16.33 -2.02
CA ARG A 211 7.60 -17.13 -2.57
C ARG A 211 7.24 -17.69 -3.95
N ASN A 212 6.00 -18.15 -4.09
CA ASN A 212 5.42 -18.67 -5.33
C ASN A 212 4.21 -17.81 -5.72
N PRO A 213 4.39 -16.70 -6.47
CA PRO A 213 3.29 -15.80 -6.81
C PRO A 213 2.24 -16.47 -7.70
N GLN A 214 0.97 -16.19 -7.46
CA GLN A 214 -0.17 -16.64 -8.27
C GLN A 214 -0.87 -15.42 -8.90
N PRO A 215 -0.40 -14.95 -10.07
CA PRO A 215 -0.94 -13.73 -10.67
C PRO A 215 -2.35 -13.94 -11.22
N THR A 216 -3.17 -12.87 -11.13
CA THR A 216 -4.38 -12.75 -11.94
C THR A 216 -4.01 -12.54 -13.40
N LYS A 217 -4.71 -13.19 -14.31
CA LYS A 217 -4.44 -13.10 -15.76
C LYS A 217 -4.89 -11.77 -16.36
N GLU A 218 -5.81 -11.11 -15.71
CA GLU A 218 -6.43 -9.87 -16.13
C GLU A 218 -5.53 -8.65 -15.90
N THR A 219 -4.59 -8.73 -14.96
CA THR A 219 -3.76 -7.60 -14.55
C THR A 219 -2.51 -7.47 -15.43
N LYS A 220 -2.42 -6.41 -16.21
CA LYS A 220 -1.20 -6.06 -16.96
C LYS A 220 -0.26 -5.27 -16.07
N THR A 221 0.95 -5.77 -15.85
CA THR A 221 1.90 -5.15 -14.93
C THR A 221 3.09 -4.57 -15.68
N TRP A 222 3.43 -3.30 -15.38
CA TRP A 222 4.67 -2.68 -15.80
C TRP A 222 5.47 -2.25 -14.57
N MET A 223 6.44 -3.06 -14.18
CA MET A 223 7.33 -2.82 -13.04
C MET A 223 8.57 -2.05 -13.48
N ILE A 224 8.85 -0.91 -12.82
CA ILE A 224 9.98 -0.05 -13.15
C ILE A 224 10.95 0.00 -11.97
N LEU A 225 12.21 -0.33 -12.22
CA LEU A 225 13.25 -0.49 -11.21
C LEU A 225 14.41 0.45 -11.48
N GLY A 226 15.06 0.94 -10.44
CA GLY A 226 16.33 1.64 -10.53
C GLY A 226 17.50 0.64 -10.52
N GLY A 227 18.36 0.66 -11.54
CA GLY A 227 19.55 -0.22 -11.60
C GLY A 227 20.64 0.18 -10.59
N SER A 228 20.58 1.41 -10.05
CA SER A 228 21.47 1.89 -8.98
C SER A 228 20.74 2.04 -7.63
N ASP A 229 19.56 1.44 -7.51
CA ASP A 229 18.80 1.45 -6.25
C ASP A 229 19.47 0.50 -5.24
N ASN A 230 20.03 1.09 -4.18
CA ASN A 230 20.66 0.35 -3.10
C ASN A 230 19.77 0.24 -1.85
N TYR A 231 18.54 0.75 -1.93
CA TYR A 231 17.53 0.63 -0.87
C TYR A 231 16.67 -0.61 -1.11
N THR A 232 16.00 -0.67 -2.24
CA THR A 232 15.19 -1.81 -2.70
C THR A 232 15.79 -2.31 -4.01
N ARG A 233 16.68 -3.28 -3.91
CA ARG A 233 17.50 -3.75 -5.04
C ARG A 233 16.67 -4.26 -6.20
N ALA A 234 17.14 -4.04 -7.43
CA ALA A 234 16.42 -4.46 -8.63
C ALA A 234 16.40 -5.99 -8.83
N GLU A 235 17.48 -6.70 -8.46
CA GLU A 235 17.67 -8.13 -8.74
C GLU A 235 16.54 -9.01 -8.16
N PRO A 236 16.12 -8.88 -6.89
CA PRO A 236 15.00 -9.66 -6.34
C PRO A 236 13.69 -9.42 -7.09
N CYS A 237 13.47 -8.19 -7.56
CA CYS A 237 12.29 -7.84 -8.33
C CYS A 237 12.31 -8.42 -9.74
N VAL A 238 13.49 -8.51 -10.38
CA VAL A 238 13.67 -9.20 -11.66
C VAL A 238 13.32 -10.68 -11.50
N GLU A 239 13.80 -11.33 -10.44
CA GLU A 239 13.50 -12.74 -10.16
C GLU A 239 12.00 -12.95 -9.85
N LEU A 240 11.37 -12.07 -9.07
CA LEU A 240 9.94 -12.10 -8.83
C LEU A 240 9.15 -11.95 -10.14
N GLY A 241 9.56 -11.03 -11.01
CA GLY A 241 8.95 -10.83 -12.32
C GLY A 241 9.04 -12.06 -13.22
N LYS A 242 10.17 -12.79 -13.21
CA LYS A 242 10.31 -14.07 -13.91
C LYS A 242 9.33 -15.12 -13.40
N LYS A 243 9.17 -15.25 -12.07
CA LYS A 243 8.21 -16.17 -11.45
C LYS A 243 6.77 -15.81 -11.80
N ILE A 244 6.40 -14.53 -11.71
CA ILE A 244 5.06 -14.05 -12.11
C ILE A 244 4.77 -14.43 -13.57
N LYS A 245 5.73 -14.18 -14.47
CA LYS A 245 5.58 -14.51 -15.89
C LYS A 245 5.48 -16.01 -16.13
N ALA A 246 6.31 -16.82 -15.46
CA ALA A 246 6.28 -18.28 -15.54
C ALA A 246 4.93 -18.86 -15.07
N ASN A 247 4.28 -18.20 -14.10
CA ASN A 247 2.96 -18.56 -13.57
C ASN A 247 1.79 -17.93 -14.35
N GLY A 248 2.05 -17.39 -15.54
CA GLY A 248 1.04 -16.90 -16.49
C GLY A 248 0.58 -15.48 -16.28
N GLY A 249 1.31 -14.67 -15.49
CA GLY A 249 1.06 -13.24 -15.35
C GLY A 249 1.59 -12.42 -16.52
N ASP A 250 0.89 -11.35 -16.86
CA ASP A 250 1.32 -10.37 -17.86
C ASP A 250 2.17 -9.28 -17.21
N ILE A 251 3.48 -9.44 -17.24
CA ILE A 251 4.43 -8.51 -16.60
C ILE A 251 5.60 -8.15 -17.50
N ILE A 252 5.89 -6.84 -17.52
CA ILE A 252 7.12 -6.25 -18.07
C ILE A 252 7.91 -5.70 -16.90
N VAL A 253 9.18 -6.12 -16.78
CA VAL A 253 10.15 -5.59 -15.82
C VAL A 253 11.13 -4.70 -16.56
N ASP A 254 11.18 -3.43 -16.19
CA ASP A 254 11.93 -2.37 -16.87
C ASP A 254 12.98 -1.80 -15.89
N VAL A 255 14.23 -2.30 -15.97
CA VAL A 255 15.36 -1.83 -15.18
C VAL A 255 15.99 -0.62 -15.85
N LYS A 256 16.14 0.48 -15.11
CA LYS A 256 16.73 1.73 -15.59
C LYS A 256 18.11 1.93 -14.98
N GLU A 257 19.14 1.72 -15.78
CA GLU A 257 20.53 1.93 -15.38
C GLU A 257 20.77 3.35 -14.87
N GLY A 258 21.50 3.47 -13.77
CA GLY A 258 21.83 4.74 -13.14
C GLY A 258 20.68 5.45 -12.41
N TRP A 259 19.49 4.82 -12.32
CA TRP A 259 18.39 5.36 -11.52
C TRP A 259 18.45 4.81 -10.09
N HIS A 260 18.27 5.69 -9.12
CA HIS A 260 18.22 5.37 -7.69
C HIS A 260 16.79 5.20 -7.17
N HIS A 261 16.64 4.90 -5.89
CA HIS A 261 15.35 4.91 -5.23
C HIS A 261 14.67 6.28 -5.39
N ASP A 262 13.33 6.33 -5.34
CA ASP A 262 12.56 7.58 -5.47
C ASP A 262 12.85 8.40 -6.75
N PHE A 263 13.26 7.78 -7.84
CA PHE A 263 13.65 8.46 -9.09
C PHE A 263 12.58 9.40 -9.67
N ILE A 264 11.33 9.35 -9.23
CA ILE A 264 10.27 10.30 -9.61
C ILE A 264 10.29 11.57 -8.76
N GLY A 265 11.08 11.61 -7.68
CA GLY A 265 11.29 12.77 -6.83
C GLY A 265 11.90 13.94 -7.60
N ASN A 266 11.51 15.17 -7.25
CA ASN A 266 12.01 16.41 -7.88
C ASN A 266 13.18 16.96 -7.08
N TYR A 267 14.22 16.14 -6.89
CA TYR A 267 15.44 16.47 -6.15
C TYR A 267 16.62 15.63 -6.71
N GLU A 268 17.83 16.10 -6.48
CA GLU A 268 19.05 15.38 -6.85
C GLU A 268 19.20 14.11 -6.02
N VAL A 269 20.11 13.23 -6.44
CA VAL A 269 20.43 12.02 -5.66
C VAL A 269 21.09 12.44 -4.35
N GLU A 270 20.49 12.03 -3.24
CA GLU A 270 20.97 12.33 -1.89
C GLU A 270 20.92 11.12 -0.98
N ASP A 271 21.64 11.17 0.14
CA ASP A 271 21.63 10.13 1.14
C ASP A 271 20.32 10.19 1.94
N MET A 272 19.67 9.04 2.09
CA MET A 272 18.46 8.85 2.89
C MET A 272 18.87 8.33 4.28
N GLU A 273 19.46 9.21 5.10
CA GLU A 273 20.16 8.85 6.35
C GLU A 273 19.36 7.99 7.31
N TYR A 274 18.03 8.17 7.35
CA TYR A 274 17.14 7.42 8.26
C TYR A 274 16.46 6.22 7.62
N ALA A 275 16.75 5.93 6.35
CA ALA A 275 16.11 4.83 5.64
C ALA A 275 16.69 3.48 6.12
N GLN A 276 15.82 2.64 6.67
CA GLN A 276 16.18 1.33 7.17
C GLN A 276 16.26 0.32 6.02
N ILE A 277 17.41 -0.32 5.85
CA ILE A 277 17.69 -1.33 4.83
C ILE A 277 17.74 -2.71 5.49
N PHE A 278 17.01 -3.69 4.95
CA PHE A 278 16.80 -5.01 5.53
C PHE A 278 17.34 -6.18 4.70
N TRP A 279 17.93 -5.94 3.51
CA TRP A 279 18.30 -7.04 2.62
C TRP A 279 19.43 -7.97 3.12
N LYS A 280 20.01 -7.66 4.29
CA LYS A 280 20.89 -8.58 5.04
C LYS A 280 20.14 -9.42 6.09
N CYS A 281 18.90 -9.07 6.41
CA CYS A 281 18.09 -9.81 7.36
C CYS A 281 17.52 -11.08 6.72
N PRO A 282 17.09 -12.06 7.52
CA PRO A 282 16.29 -13.18 7.03
C PRO A 282 15.07 -12.67 6.27
N LYS A 283 14.67 -13.39 5.23
CA LYS A 283 13.59 -12.94 4.32
C LYS A 283 12.23 -13.41 4.83
N TRP A 284 11.32 -12.47 5.02
CA TRP A 284 9.93 -12.77 5.29
C TRP A 284 9.18 -12.99 3.97
N TYR A 285 9.29 -14.17 3.40
CA TYR A 285 8.37 -14.58 2.34
C TYR A 285 7.06 -15.11 2.92
N THR A 286 5.97 -14.94 2.17
CA THR A 286 4.72 -15.66 2.39
C THR A 286 4.81 -16.99 1.66
N GLU A 287 4.68 -18.10 2.41
CA GLU A 287 4.72 -19.45 1.87
C GLU A 287 3.35 -19.87 1.29
N ASP A 288 3.28 -21.06 0.70
CA ASP A 288 2.05 -21.52 0.03
C ASP A 288 0.89 -21.80 1.00
N ASP A 289 1.19 -22.08 2.26
CA ASP A 289 0.21 -22.21 3.36
C ASP A 289 -0.24 -20.88 3.95
N GLY A 290 0.30 -19.76 3.45
CA GLY A 290 -0.01 -18.41 3.88
C GLY A 290 0.85 -17.88 5.02
N LYS A 291 1.64 -18.73 5.67
CA LYS A 291 2.51 -18.36 6.79
C LYS A 291 3.79 -17.67 6.33
N MET A 292 4.46 -17.02 7.26
CA MET A 292 5.80 -16.49 6.97
C MET A 292 6.82 -17.62 6.85
N SER A 293 7.88 -17.35 6.09
CA SER A 293 8.95 -18.32 5.84
C SER A 293 9.58 -18.81 7.16
N LYS A 294 9.89 -20.10 7.18
CA LYS A 294 10.50 -20.75 8.35
C LYS A 294 11.78 -20.02 8.80
N SER A 295 12.62 -19.58 7.88
CA SER A 295 13.86 -18.86 8.22
C SER A 295 13.61 -17.55 8.95
N TYR A 296 12.51 -16.85 8.66
CA TYR A 296 12.15 -15.64 9.38
C TYR A 296 11.48 -15.97 10.72
N MET A 297 10.65 -17.01 10.78
CA MET A 297 10.06 -17.48 12.03
C MET A 297 11.15 -17.95 13.02
N ASP A 298 12.12 -18.76 12.56
CA ASP A 298 13.25 -19.21 13.40
C ASP A 298 14.03 -17.99 13.94
N PHE A 299 14.25 -16.98 13.11
CA PHE A 299 14.89 -15.74 13.55
C PHE A 299 14.05 -15.03 14.64
N LEU A 300 12.74 -14.93 14.48
CA LEU A 300 11.89 -14.31 15.50
C LEU A 300 11.92 -15.08 16.81
N LEU A 301 11.85 -16.40 16.78
CA LEU A 301 11.88 -17.25 17.97
C LEU A 301 13.24 -17.21 18.68
N GLU A 302 14.34 -17.03 17.94
CA GLU A 302 15.68 -16.94 18.51
C GLU A 302 15.99 -15.56 19.11
N TYR A 303 15.59 -14.47 18.42
CA TYR A 303 16.02 -13.11 18.79
C TYR A 303 14.96 -12.29 19.51
N VAL A 304 13.71 -12.72 19.52
CA VAL A 304 12.62 -12.04 20.21
C VAL A 304 12.16 -12.88 21.39
N ASP A 305 12.61 -12.55 22.59
CA ASP A 305 12.25 -13.24 23.84
C ASP A 305 10.77 -12.97 24.23
N ARG A 306 9.83 -13.43 23.40
CA ARG A 306 8.38 -13.25 23.58
C ARG A 306 7.56 -14.47 23.23
N TRP A 307 8.09 -15.36 22.41
CA TRP A 307 7.44 -16.57 21.95
C TRP A 307 8.39 -17.76 22.08
N GLU A 308 7.88 -18.87 22.54
CA GLU A 308 8.65 -20.13 22.60
C GLU A 308 8.41 -20.97 21.33
N THR A 309 7.24 -20.79 20.72
CA THR A 309 6.82 -21.57 19.56
C THR A 309 6.16 -20.69 18.49
N GLU A 310 6.08 -21.22 17.26
CA GLU A 310 5.30 -20.63 16.17
C GLU A 310 3.81 -20.48 16.55
N GLU A 311 3.26 -21.42 17.34
CA GLU A 311 1.87 -21.36 17.80
C GLU A 311 1.65 -20.17 18.75
N ASP A 312 2.57 -19.92 19.68
CA ASP A 312 2.52 -18.75 20.57
C ASP A 312 2.56 -17.44 19.77
N PHE A 313 3.43 -17.40 18.76
CA PHE A 313 3.54 -16.24 17.87
C PHE A 313 2.21 -15.98 17.16
N TYR A 314 1.60 -16.96 16.50
CA TYR A 314 0.35 -16.78 15.78
C TYR A 314 -0.84 -16.53 16.71
N LYS A 315 -0.85 -17.10 17.90
CA LYS A 315 -1.84 -16.77 18.92
C LYS A 315 -1.77 -15.29 19.31
N MET A 316 -0.57 -14.77 19.61
CA MET A 316 -0.40 -13.35 19.92
C MET A 316 -0.72 -12.46 18.72
N SER A 317 -0.37 -12.85 17.50
CA SER A 317 -0.64 -12.07 16.30
C SER A 317 -2.14 -11.90 16.02
N ARG A 318 -2.96 -12.87 16.43
CA ARG A 318 -4.40 -12.78 16.41
C ARG A 318 -4.96 -11.89 17.53
N GLU A 319 -4.49 -12.11 18.78
CA GLU A 319 -4.99 -11.41 19.96
C GLU A 319 -4.59 -9.92 19.98
N ASP A 320 -3.35 -9.62 19.58
CA ASP A 320 -2.80 -8.26 19.55
C ASP A 320 -1.81 -8.08 18.37
N PRO A 321 -2.32 -7.86 17.15
CA PRO A 321 -1.48 -7.73 15.96
C PRO A 321 -0.52 -6.53 16.03
N LEU A 322 -0.89 -5.44 16.72
CA LEU A 322 -0.02 -4.27 16.85
C LEU A 322 1.15 -4.52 17.80
N ARG A 323 0.90 -5.21 18.91
CA ARG A 323 1.93 -5.57 19.86
C ARG A 323 2.89 -6.60 19.26
N THR A 324 2.36 -7.59 18.55
CA THR A 324 3.17 -8.58 17.83
C THR A 324 4.07 -7.89 16.80
N LEU A 325 3.52 -6.97 16.00
CA LEU A 325 4.28 -6.18 15.05
C LEU A 325 5.42 -5.42 15.73
N LYS A 326 5.13 -4.75 16.85
CA LYS A 326 6.12 -3.98 17.60
C LYS A 326 7.29 -4.82 18.07
N PHE A 327 7.02 -6.05 18.55
CA PHE A 327 8.08 -6.95 19.00
C PHE A 327 8.83 -7.59 17.83
N SER A 328 8.12 -8.02 16.77
CA SER A 328 8.74 -8.65 15.60
C SER A 328 9.73 -7.74 14.88
N PHE A 329 9.52 -6.42 14.95
CA PHE A 329 10.28 -5.44 14.19
C PHE A 329 10.88 -4.35 15.08
N ASP A 330 11.17 -4.68 16.32
CA ASP A 330 11.92 -3.78 17.19
C ASP A 330 13.30 -3.52 16.56
N PRO A 331 13.69 -2.25 16.33
CA PRO A 331 14.99 -1.91 15.77
C PRO A 331 16.17 -2.50 16.56
N TYR A 332 16.00 -2.73 17.85
CA TYR A 332 17.02 -3.38 18.67
C TYR A 332 17.25 -4.83 18.21
N ASN A 333 16.18 -5.61 18.01
CA ASN A 333 16.26 -7.00 17.56
C ASN A 333 16.79 -7.11 16.13
N LEU A 334 16.50 -6.13 15.27
CA LEU A 334 16.95 -6.08 13.89
C LEU A 334 18.34 -5.45 13.72
N SER A 335 18.92 -4.88 14.76
CA SER A 335 20.21 -4.14 14.69
C SER A 335 21.38 -4.98 14.17
N ALA A 336 21.32 -6.29 14.32
CA ALA A 336 22.36 -7.20 13.80
C ALA A 336 22.40 -7.30 12.26
N CYS A 337 21.28 -7.02 11.58
CA CYS A 337 21.14 -7.20 10.14
C CYS A 337 20.65 -5.94 9.39
N MET A 338 19.96 -5.04 10.10
CA MET A 338 19.50 -3.76 9.56
C MET A 338 20.66 -2.75 9.48
N PHE A 339 20.69 -1.95 8.42
CA PHE A 339 21.67 -0.87 8.27
C PHE A 339 21.04 0.34 7.55
N THR A 340 21.80 1.42 7.38
CA THR A 340 21.41 2.64 6.68
C THR A 340 22.38 2.96 5.55
N GLY A 341 22.17 4.06 4.82
CA GLY A 341 23.01 4.45 3.70
C GLY A 341 22.34 4.25 2.33
N ALA A 342 20.99 4.25 2.33
CA ALA A 342 20.23 4.29 1.08
C ALA A 342 20.42 5.62 0.36
N LYS A 343 20.34 5.59 -0.98
CA LYS A 343 20.33 6.79 -1.83
C LYS A 343 19.01 6.87 -2.59
N GLY A 344 18.47 8.09 -2.67
CA GLY A 344 17.22 8.35 -3.38
C GLY A 344 17.25 9.63 -4.19
N GLY A 345 16.31 9.79 -5.12
CA GLY A 345 16.16 10.95 -5.97
C GLY A 345 16.68 10.76 -7.40
N GLY A 346 17.01 11.86 -8.06
CA GLY A 346 17.56 11.90 -9.41
C GLY A 346 16.67 12.53 -10.47
N ASP A 347 15.53 13.12 -10.11
CA ASP A 347 14.61 13.91 -10.98
C ASP A 347 14.30 13.23 -12.34
N LYS A 348 14.09 11.90 -12.34
CA LYS A 348 13.73 11.15 -13.55
C LYS A 348 12.24 11.19 -13.88
N GLY A 349 11.44 11.79 -12.98
CA GLY A 349 10.00 11.90 -13.17
C GLY A 349 9.58 12.55 -14.50
N LYS A 350 10.35 13.51 -15.03
CA LYS A 350 10.08 14.13 -16.32
C LYS A 350 10.26 13.16 -17.50
N LEU A 351 11.32 12.35 -17.49
CA LEU A 351 11.60 11.35 -18.52
C LEU A 351 10.56 10.22 -18.53
N PHE A 352 10.10 9.85 -17.36
CA PHE A 352 9.14 8.78 -17.16
C PHE A 352 7.70 9.20 -17.44
N PHE A 353 7.35 10.48 -17.25
CA PHE A 353 5.97 11.00 -17.18
C PHE A 353 5.11 10.63 -18.37
N ASN A 354 5.58 10.89 -19.59
CA ASN A 354 4.78 10.62 -20.80
C ASN A 354 4.56 9.12 -21.03
N LYS A 355 5.55 8.27 -20.73
CA LYS A 355 5.42 6.81 -20.81
C LYS A 355 4.41 6.31 -19.79
N ASN A 356 4.42 6.89 -18.57
CA ASN A 356 3.45 6.58 -17.53
C ASN A 356 2.02 6.92 -17.96
N ILE A 357 1.78 8.13 -18.49
CA ILE A 357 0.45 8.52 -18.99
C ILE A 357 -0.02 7.59 -20.11
N LYS A 358 0.87 7.28 -21.07
CA LYS A 358 0.56 6.39 -22.18
C LYS A 358 0.18 4.98 -21.71
N PHE A 359 0.90 4.42 -20.73
CA PHE A 359 0.56 3.13 -20.12
C PHE A 359 -0.88 3.10 -19.60
N TRP A 360 -1.32 4.15 -18.89
CA TRP A 360 -2.68 4.23 -18.37
C TRP A 360 -3.72 4.40 -19.48
N GLU A 361 -3.45 5.19 -20.51
CA GLU A 361 -4.35 5.33 -21.67
C GLU A 361 -4.53 3.99 -22.39
N GLU A 362 -3.45 3.27 -22.67
CA GLU A 362 -3.49 2.00 -23.40
C GLU A 362 -4.23 0.88 -22.65
N ASN A 363 -4.15 0.86 -21.32
CA ASN A 363 -4.73 -0.21 -20.52
C ASN A 363 -6.11 0.11 -19.93
N LEU A 364 -6.50 1.38 -19.87
CA LEU A 364 -7.75 1.78 -19.24
C LEU A 364 -8.76 2.43 -20.19
N LEU A 365 -8.34 3.02 -21.33
CA LEU A 365 -9.25 3.65 -22.28
C LEU A 365 -9.60 2.76 -23.47
N ASN A 366 -8.74 1.82 -23.81
CA ASN A 366 -8.92 0.92 -24.96
C ASN A 366 -9.67 -0.37 -24.59
#